data_ae5bdb284c55c95e39947aab2c4f5c5d
#
_entry.id   ae5bdb284c55c95e39947aab2c4f5c5d
#
_cell.length_a   1.000
_cell.length_b   1.000
_cell.length_c   1.000
_cell.angle_alpha   90.00
_cell.angle_beta   90.00
_cell.angle_gamma   90.00
#
_symmetry.space_group_name_H-M   'P 1'
#
loop_
_entity.id
_entity.type
_entity.pdbx_description
1 polymer ?
#
loop_
_entity_poly.entity_id
_entity_poly.type
_entity_poly.pdbx_seq_one_letter_code
_entity_poly.pdbx_strand_id
1 'polypeptide(L)'
;MRAKLLPLAGLYLVQGLPYGLQSGLLPLLMRARGLSLARVGLIKGLYAPWLFKLAWAPLLDRRGSPRAWLALSTAALGLVCALLAAMPPAVSGQAGLPATVVGLLLLLNLGAAVQDVALDTVAVQLLEPAELGPGNTVQVVAYKLGSALAGGGLLALLPSLSWPLLFLLLAATYWLAAALAWAAAALQQLPWPQPSEHTPRHLQDLLAVPGTLWTAGFVLTYKLGEQGAGSLFPLLLLDHGASASELGLWSGLGAVACSIAGSSLGGALLARHWQPLPLLRSALQLRLGGLACQTALLFHLDTPGASLGPGTMLRGAALLSLCLQHFLGGLVTTTTFTVMMHCSQLAPRGLQATHYSLLATLELLGKLLPGTLAGVLADGLGPNPCFGVFLVLSALPLLELYLATSTLG
;
A
#
# COMPACT_ATOMS: atom_id res chain seq x y z
N MET A 1 21.13 -14.19 1.10
CA MET A 1 19.85 -13.67 1.62
C MET A 1 19.98 -12.41 2.47
N ARG A 2 20.60 -12.40 3.67
CA ARG A 2 20.67 -11.18 4.54
C ARG A 2 21.29 -9.96 3.84
N ALA A 3 22.35 -10.15 3.05
CA ALA A 3 23.01 -9.06 2.32
C ALA A 3 22.13 -8.38 1.25
N LYS A 4 21.11 -9.08 0.73
CA LYS A 4 20.11 -8.53 -0.21
C LYS A 4 18.93 -7.91 0.54
N LEU A 5 18.43 -8.57 1.59
CA LEU A 5 17.22 -8.14 2.29
C LEU A 5 17.41 -6.89 3.15
N LEU A 6 18.59 -6.69 3.76
CA LEU A 6 18.85 -5.55 4.64
C LEU A 6 18.80 -4.20 3.89
N PRO A 7 19.48 -4.03 2.73
CA PRO A 7 19.32 -2.81 1.93
C PRO A 7 17.88 -2.59 1.45
N LEU A 8 17.19 -3.66 1.01
CA LEU A 8 15.79 -3.57 0.61
C LEU A 8 14.90 -3.11 1.76
N ALA A 9 15.11 -3.61 2.99
CA ALA A 9 14.34 -3.19 4.16
C ALA A 9 14.47 -1.69 4.42
N GLY A 10 15.69 -1.16 4.39
CA GLY A 10 15.93 0.28 4.55
C GLY A 10 15.28 1.12 3.46
N LEU A 11 15.37 0.68 2.21
CA LEU A 11 14.80 1.38 1.07
C LEU A 11 13.26 1.36 1.07
N TYR A 12 12.62 0.23 1.38
CA TYR A 12 11.17 0.14 1.51
C TYR A 12 10.64 0.91 2.73
N LEU A 13 11.40 0.98 3.82
CA LEU A 13 11.05 1.83 4.95
C LEU A 13 10.99 3.30 4.54
N VAL A 14 12.02 3.77 3.84
CA VAL A 14 12.09 5.15 3.32
C VAL A 14 11.00 5.40 2.27
N GLN A 15 10.68 4.42 1.44
CA GLN A 15 9.57 4.50 0.47
C GLN A 15 8.20 4.66 1.14
N GLY A 16 8.02 4.12 2.34
CA GLY A 16 6.78 4.29 3.11
C GLY A 16 6.56 5.71 3.66
N LEU A 17 7.63 6.51 3.82
CA LEU A 17 7.55 7.84 4.43
C LEU A 17 6.61 8.81 3.69
N PRO A 18 6.64 8.95 2.34
CA PRO A 18 5.76 9.87 1.64
C PRO A 18 4.28 9.54 1.83
N TYR A 19 3.96 8.25 1.84
CA TYR A 19 2.60 7.80 2.06
C TYR A 19 2.10 8.16 3.47
N GLY A 20 2.89 7.89 4.50
CA GLY A 20 2.55 8.23 5.88
C GLY A 20 2.45 9.74 6.10
N LEU A 21 3.36 10.51 5.53
CA LEU A 21 3.34 11.98 5.56
C LEU A 21 2.02 12.53 5.01
N GLN A 22 1.59 12.05 3.86
CA GLN A 22 0.41 12.56 3.17
C GLN A 22 -0.92 12.00 3.69
N SER A 23 -0.96 10.73 4.04
CA SER A 23 -2.20 10.10 4.52
C SER A 23 -2.50 10.43 5.99
N GLY A 24 -1.48 10.63 6.80
CA GLY A 24 -1.59 10.86 8.24
C GLY A 24 -1.28 12.30 8.64
N LEU A 25 -0.03 12.73 8.46
CA LEU A 25 0.49 13.96 9.04
C LEU A 25 -0.07 15.23 8.38
N LEU A 26 0.02 15.35 7.05
CA LEU A 26 -0.40 16.56 6.35
C LEU A 26 -1.89 16.91 6.51
N PRO A 27 -2.84 15.98 6.39
CA PRO A 27 -4.25 16.26 6.60
C PRO A 27 -4.54 16.82 8.00
N LEU A 28 -3.90 16.26 9.03
CA LEU A 28 -4.04 16.72 10.41
C LEU A 28 -3.44 18.10 10.62
N LEU A 29 -2.23 18.34 10.10
CA LEU A 29 -1.59 19.67 10.14
C LEU A 29 -2.46 20.75 9.48
N MET A 30 -3.02 20.44 8.32
CA MET A 30 -3.87 21.35 7.57
C MET A 30 -5.19 21.62 8.32
N ARG A 31 -5.78 20.56 8.89
CA ARG A 31 -7.00 20.71 9.68
C ARG A 31 -6.77 21.52 10.96
N ALA A 32 -5.66 21.29 11.66
CA ALA A 32 -5.26 22.05 12.84
C ALA A 32 -5.05 23.55 12.54
N ARG A 33 -4.73 23.88 11.28
CA ARG A 33 -4.61 25.29 10.81
C ARG A 33 -5.90 25.88 10.26
N GLY A 34 -7.05 25.18 10.43
CA GLY A 34 -8.37 25.69 10.09
C GLY A 34 -8.80 25.48 8.62
N LEU A 35 -8.07 24.66 7.81
CA LEU A 35 -8.54 24.34 6.47
C LEU A 35 -9.83 23.51 6.51
N SER A 36 -10.74 23.79 5.58
CA SER A 36 -11.99 23.05 5.44
C SER A 36 -11.74 21.58 5.04
N LEU A 37 -12.63 20.67 5.46
CA LEU A 37 -12.55 19.24 5.12
C LEU A 37 -12.49 19.00 3.60
N ALA A 38 -13.22 19.81 2.81
CA ALA A 38 -13.18 19.74 1.36
C ALA A 38 -11.78 20.02 0.81
N ARG A 39 -11.09 21.03 1.32
CA ARG A 39 -9.70 21.35 0.90
C ARG A 39 -8.70 20.31 1.36
N VAL A 40 -8.87 19.76 2.56
CA VAL A 40 -8.07 18.61 3.03
C VAL A 40 -8.30 17.40 2.13
N GLY A 41 -9.53 17.18 1.67
CA GLY A 41 -9.86 16.13 0.70
C GLY A 41 -9.14 16.29 -0.65
N LEU A 42 -8.97 17.51 -1.14
CA LEU A 42 -8.24 17.79 -2.39
C LEU A 42 -6.75 17.39 -2.32
N ILE A 43 -6.16 17.33 -1.12
CA ILE A 43 -4.77 16.85 -0.93
C ILE A 43 -4.64 15.39 -1.40
N LYS A 44 -5.71 14.60 -1.36
CA LYS A 44 -5.71 13.24 -1.92
C LYS A 44 -5.45 13.22 -3.42
N GLY A 45 -5.78 14.29 -4.14
CA GLY A 45 -5.45 14.44 -5.57
C GLY A 45 -3.95 14.45 -5.86
N LEU A 46 -3.12 14.77 -4.86
CA LEU A 46 -1.65 14.71 -4.98
C LEU A 46 -1.12 13.29 -5.17
N TYR A 47 -1.93 12.26 -4.92
CA TYR A 47 -1.60 10.86 -5.22
C TYR A 47 -1.72 10.49 -6.71
N ALA A 48 -2.21 11.39 -7.57
CA ALA A 48 -2.37 11.12 -9.00
C ALA A 48 -1.12 10.49 -9.66
N PRO A 49 0.14 10.93 -9.37
CA PRO A 49 1.33 10.31 -9.96
C PRO A 49 1.43 8.79 -9.71
N TRP A 50 0.94 8.29 -8.59
CA TRP A 50 0.99 6.86 -8.28
C TRP A 50 0.10 6.01 -9.21
N LEU A 51 -1.00 6.56 -9.72
CA LEU A 51 -1.86 5.90 -10.69
C LEU A 51 -1.22 5.86 -12.08
N PHE A 52 -0.38 6.85 -12.39
CA PHE A 52 0.25 6.98 -13.69
C PHE A 52 1.65 6.37 -13.77
N LYS A 53 2.09 5.61 -12.74
CA LYS A 53 3.44 5.03 -12.70
C LYS A 53 3.76 4.13 -13.90
N LEU A 54 2.76 3.52 -14.53
CA LEU A 54 2.91 2.78 -15.77
C LEU A 54 3.44 3.64 -16.93
N ALA A 55 3.23 4.96 -16.91
CA ALA A 55 3.67 5.85 -17.99
C ALA A 55 5.20 6.00 -18.08
N TRP A 56 5.91 5.97 -16.94
CA TRP A 56 7.38 6.09 -16.90
C TRP A 56 8.11 4.78 -16.66
N ALA A 57 7.42 3.72 -16.29
CA ALA A 57 8.03 2.39 -16.13
C ALA A 57 8.80 1.92 -17.39
N PRO A 58 8.29 2.11 -18.63
CA PRO A 58 9.06 1.78 -19.84
C PRO A 58 10.35 2.57 -20.01
N LEU A 59 10.45 3.75 -19.39
CA LEU A 59 11.68 4.55 -19.42
C LEU A 59 12.77 3.90 -18.56
N LEU A 60 12.38 3.33 -17.40
CA LEU A 60 13.30 2.58 -16.54
C LEU A 60 13.81 1.31 -17.24
N ASP A 61 12.93 0.63 -17.95
CA ASP A 61 13.32 -0.57 -18.71
C ASP A 61 14.32 -0.28 -19.85
N ARG A 62 14.25 0.94 -20.43
CA ARG A 62 15.05 1.31 -21.62
C ARG A 62 16.33 2.06 -21.28
N ARG A 63 16.37 2.84 -20.21
CA ARG A 63 17.47 3.81 -19.97
C ARG A 63 18.01 3.71 -18.54
N GLY A 64 19.30 3.50 -18.43
CA GLY A 64 20.01 3.48 -17.16
C GLY A 64 19.79 2.20 -16.34
N SER A 65 20.53 2.01 -15.28
CA SER A 65 20.36 0.88 -14.38
C SER A 65 19.24 1.15 -13.36
N PRO A 66 18.48 0.15 -12.93
CA PRO A 66 17.47 0.31 -11.87
C PRO A 66 18.06 0.91 -10.59
N ARG A 67 19.31 0.59 -10.26
CA ARG A 67 20.05 1.18 -9.15
C ARG A 67 20.27 2.69 -9.33
N ALA A 68 20.64 3.14 -10.53
CA ALA A 68 20.84 4.56 -10.80
C ALA A 68 19.53 5.34 -10.69
N TRP A 69 18.44 4.80 -11.25
CA TRP A 69 17.10 5.36 -11.11
C TRP A 69 16.67 5.46 -9.65
N LEU A 70 16.91 4.40 -8.86
CA LEU A 70 16.58 4.34 -7.44
C LEU A 70 17.36 5.41 -6.64
N ALA A 71 18.67 5.47 -6.82
CA ALA A 71 19.51 6.46 -6.13
C ALA A 71 19.15 7.89 -6.51
N LEU A 72 18.93 8.15 -7.82
CA LEU A 72 18.59 9.48 -8.32
C LEU A 72 17.21 9.94 -7.84
N SER A 73 16.18 9.11 -7.94
CA SER A 73 14.83 9.44 -7.48
C SER A 73 14.79 9.65 -5.97
N THR A 74 15.52 8.83 -5.21
CA THR A 74 15.65 8.99 -3.74
C THR A 74 16.39 10.29 -3.39
N ALA A 75 17.45 10.64 -4.10
CA ALA A 75 18.15 11.91 -3.91
C ALA A 75 17.28 13.12 -4.28
N ALA A 76 16.49 13.01 -5.34
CA ALA A 76 15.53 14.03 -5.74
C ALA A 76 14.43 14.26 -4.69
N LEU A 77 13.95 13.20 -4.04
CA LEU A 77 13.03 13.32 -2.90
C LEU A 77 13.67 14.12 -1.76
N GLY A 78 14.93 13.86 -1.45
CA GLY A 78 15.68 14.65 -0.47
C GLY A 78 15.75 16.13 -0.84
N LEU A 79 16.00 16.45 -2.12
CA LEU A 79 16.02 17.84 -2.61
C LEU A 79 14.63 18.49 -2.47
N VAL A 80 13.57 17.82 -2.85
CA VAL A 80 12.20 18.34 -2.71
C VAL A 80 11.86 18.59 -1.25
N CYS A 81 12.25 17.70 -0.34
CA CYS A 81 12.08 17.92 1.09
C CYS A 81 12.89 19.12 1.59
N ALA A 82 14.13 19.30 1.13
CA ALA A 82 14.93 20.48 1.49
C ALA A 82 14.28 21.78 1.00
N LEU A 83 13.70 21.79 -0.21
CA LEU A 83 12.96 22.94 -0.72
C LEU A 83 11.67 23.19 0.09
N LEU A 84 10.95 22.15 0.49
CA LEU A 84 9.79 22.28 1.38
C LEU A 84 10.17 22.82 2.76
N ALA A 85 11.35 22.48 3.28
CA ALA A 85 11.87 23.02 4.53
C ALA A 85 12.09 24.55 4.45
N ALA A 86 12.53 25.03 3.28
CA ALA A 86 12.77 26.46 3.04
C ALA A 86 11.48 27.28 2.80
N MET A 87 10.35 26.61 2.52
CA MET A 87 9.07 27.27 2.23
C MET A 87 8.21 27.38 3.50
N PRO A 88 7.60 28.53 3.77
CA PRO A 88 6.65 28.66 4.88
C PRO A 88 5.40 27.84 4.58
N PRO A 89 4.89 27.06 5.56
CA PRO A 89 3.80 26.12 5.34
C PRO A 89 2.44 26.76 5.08
N ALA A 90 2.21 27.98 5.50
CA ALA A 90 1.09 28.87 5.20
C ALA A 90 1.34 30.23 5.89
N VAL A 91 0.96 31.30 5.25
CA VAL A 91 0.90 32.63 5.87
C VAL A 91 -0.41 32.71 6.65
N SER A 92 -0.36 33.19 7.89
CA SER A 92 -1.55 33.42 8.70
C SER A 92 -2.57 34.29 7.94
N GLY A 93 -3.78 33.77 7.72
CA GLY A 93 -4.83 34.47 6.98
C GLY A 93 -5.05 34.01 5.52
N GLN A 94 -4.21 33.16 4.94
CA GLN A 94 -4.48 32.57 3.64
C GLN A 94 -5.30 31.28 3.78
N ALA A 95 -6.40 31.21 3.04
CA ALA A 95 -7.34 30.11 3.09
C ALA A 95 -6.88 28.87 2.28
N GLY A 96 -5.58 28.59 2.19
CA GLY A 96 -5.04 27.43 1.46
C GLY A 96 -3.53 27.30 1.56
N LEU A 97 -2.99 26.20 1.03
CA LEU A 97 -1.55 26.03 0.84
C LEU A 97 -1.07 26.95 -0.29
N PRO A 98 0.13 27.56 -0.16
CA PRO A 98 0.75 28.27 -1.28
C PRO A 98 0.91 27.34 -2.49
N ALA A 99 0.69 27.85 -3.69
CA ALA A 99 0.80 27.06 -4.93
C ALA A 99 2.19 26.40 -5.09
N THR A 100 3.24 27.06 -4.61
CA THR A 100 4.61 26.52 -4.56
C THR A 100 4.72 25.27 -3.69
N VAL A 101 4.08 25.27 -2.51
CA VAL A 101 4.06 24.11 -1.60
C VAL A 101 3.26 22.96 -2.22
N VAL A 102 2.11 23.26 -2.84
CA VAL A 102 1.31 22.25 -3.56
C VAL A 102 2.12 21.64 -4.71
N GLY A 103 2.81 22.46 -5.48
CA GLY A 103 3.69 22.00 -6.56
C GLY A 103 4.84 21.12 -6.07
N LEU A 104 5.49 21.49 -4.96
CA LEU A 104 6.54 20.67 -4.34
C LEU A 104 6.00 19.35 -3.77
N LEU A 105 4.80 19.34 -3.17
CA LEU A 105 4.15 18.11 -2.73
C LEU A 105 3.77 17.19 -3.91
N LEU A 106 3.38 17.78 -5.04
CA LEU A 106 3.13 16.99 -6.26
C LEU A 106 4.44 16.38 -6.80
N LEU A 107 5.55 17.17 -6.80
CA LEU A 107 6.88 16.67 -7.16
C LEU A 107 7.37 15.59 -6.18
N LEU A 108 7.07 15.71 -4.89
CA LEU A 108 7.36 14.68 -3.90
C LEU A 108 6.67 13.36 -4.26
N ASN A 109 5.39 13.41 -4.65
CA ASN A 109 4.65 12.23 -5.09
C ASN A 109 5.16 11.65 -6.40
N LEU A 110 5.52 12.50 -7.34
CA LEU A 110 6.11 12.04 -8.60
C LEU A 110 7.45 11.34 -8.34
N GLY A 111 8.32 11.95 -7.53
CA GLY A 111 9.60 11.35 -7.13
C GLY A 111 9.40 10.02 -6.40
N ALA A 112 8.41 9.95 -5.49
CA ALA A 112 8.06 8.74 -4.76
C ALA A 112 7.53 7.64 -5.69
N ALA A 113 6.69 7.99 -6.67
CA ALA A 113 6.17 7.04 -7.66
C ALA A 113 7.27 6.51 -8.59
N VAL A 114 8.26 7.34 -8.97
CA VAL A 114 9.43 6.90 -9.73
C VAL A 114 10.33 6.01 -8.88
N GLN A 115 10.56 6.37 -7.62
CA GLN A 115 11.32 5.55 -6.66
C GLN A 115 10.66 4.18 -6.47
N ASP A 116 9.34 4.12 -6.36
CA ASP A 116 8.55 2.88 -6.22
C ASP A 116 8.83 1.93 -7.39
N VAL A 117 8.69 2.41 -8.62
CA VAL A 117 8.96 1.61 -9.82
C VAL A 117 10.42 1.12 -9.85
N ALA A 118 11.37 1.99 -9.50
CA ALA A 118 12.78 1.64 -9.49
C ALA A 118 13.10 0.60 -8.40
N LEU A 119 12.57 0.76 -7.20
CA LEU A 119 12.79 -0.16 -6.07
C LEU A 119 12.15 -1.52 -6.33
N ASP A 120 10.92 -1.54 -6.83
CA ASP A 120 10.24 -2.78 -7.19
C ASP A 120 10.97 -3.53 -8.31
N THR A 121 11.49 -2.81 -9.31
CA THR A 121 12.32 -3.40 -10.37
C THR A 121 13.61 -4.01 -9.81
N VAL A 122 14.27 -3.28 -8.89
CA VAL A 122 15.45 -3.81 -8.17
C VAL A 122 15.08 -5.09 -7.43
N ALA A 123 13.96 -5.12 -6.72
CA ALA A 123 13.53 -6.31 -5.99
C ALA A 123 13.24 -7.49 -6.91
N VAL A 124 12.50 -7.26 -8.03
CA VAL A 124 12.22 -8.30 -9.04
C VAL A 124 13.49 -8.91 -9.62
N GLN A 125 14.52 -8.08 -9.88
CA GLN A 125 15.77 -8.53 -10.49
C GLN A 125 16.78 -9.12 -9.51
N LEU A 126 16.74 -8.69 -8.24
CA LEU A 126 17.70 -9.06 -7.19
C LEU A 126 17.31 -10.36 -6.48
N LEU A 127 16.01 -10.58 -6.28
CA LEU A 127 15.51 -11.71 -5.50
C LEU A 127 15.39 -12.96 -6.37
N GLU A 128 15.86 -14.08 -5.85
CA GLU A 128 15.66 -15.39 -6.47
C GLU A 128 14.24 -15.91 -6.15
N PRO A 129 13.68 -16.83 -6.96
CA PRO A 129 12.33 -17.36 -6.71
C PRO A 129 12.11 -17.87 -5.28
N ALA A 130 13.11 -18.51 -4.67
CA ALA A 130 13.06 -18.96 -3.28
C ALA A 130 13.11 -17.82 -2.24
N GLU A 131 13.60 -16.64 -2.63
CA GLU A 131 13.72 -15.47 -1.76
C GLU A 131 12.51 -14.53 -1.86
N LEU A 132 11.56 -14.77 -2.78
CA LEU A 132 10.42 -13.88 -3.02
C LEU A 132 9.51 -13.73 -1.79
N GLY A 133 9.20 -14.81 -1.08
CA GLY A 133 8.39 -14.76 0.14
C GLY A 133 9.00 -13.85 1.22
N PRO A 134 10.23 -14.13 1.69
CA PRO A 134 10.94 -13.24 2.62
C PRO A 134 11.12 -11.81 2.08
N GLY A 135 11.42 -11.65 0.79
CA GLY A 135 11.60 -10.35 0.14
C GLY A 135 10.34 -9.49 0.18
N ASN A 136 9.20 -10.08 -0.18
CA ASN A 136 7.91 -9.37 -0.13
C ASN A 136 7.44 -9.13 1.31
N THR A 137 7.81 -9.97 2.26
CA THR A 137 7.59 -9.67 3.68
C THR A 137 8.33 -8.40 4.08
N VAL A 138 9.61 -8.32 3.74
CA VAL A 138 10.44 -7.14 4.00
C VAL A 138 9.83 -5.91 3.33
N GLN A 139 9.40 -6.01 2.08
CA GLN A 139 8.72 -4.94 1.36
C GLN A 139 7.50 -4.44 2.15
N VAL A 140 6.54 -5.32 2.45
CA VAL A 140 5.27 -4.93 3.07
C VAL A 140 5.47 -4.42 4.50
N VAL A 141 6.30 -5.09 5.29
CA VAL A 141 6.56 -4.72 6.69
C VAL A 141 7.32 -3.41 6.79
N ALA A 142 8.43 -3.26 6.05
CA ALA A 142 9.24 -2.05 6.09
C ALA A 142 8.47 -0.84 5.57
N TYR A 143 7.71 -0.98 4.47
CA TYR A 143 6.85 0.07 3.94
C TYR A 143 5.80 0.53 4.97
N LYS A 144 5.11 -0.41 5.63
CA LYS A 144 4.12 -0.08 6.67
C LYS A 144 4.75 0.58 7.89
N LEU A 145 5.94 0.14 8.31
CA LEU A 145 6.69 0.78 9.39
C LEU A 145 7.08 2.21 9.01
N GLY A 146 7.61 2.43 7.80
CA GLY A 146 7.93 3.76 7.30
C GLY A 146 6.71 4.68 7.26
N SER A 147 5.59 4.17 6.75
CA SER A 147 4.32 4.90 6.73
C SER A 147 3.82 5.24 8.14
N ALA A 148 3.89 4.30 9.07
CA ALA A 148 3.48 4.53 10.47
C ALA A 148 4.39 5.54 11.17
N LEU A 149 5.70 5.49 10.93
CA LEU A 149 6.66 6.45 11.46
C LEU A 149 6.38 7.87 10.95
N ALA A 150 6.16 8.04 9.65
CA ALA A 150 5.89 9.35 9.07
C ALA A 150 4.48 9.87 9.39
N GLY A 151 3.48 8.99 9.43
CA GLY A 151 2.10 9.38 9.70
C GLY A 151 1.80 9.58 11.17
N GLY A 152 2.13 8.59 12.00
CA GLY A 152 1.83 8.58 13.43
C GLY A 152 3.01 9.01 14.32
N GLY A 153 4.21 8.51 14.06
CA GLY A 153 5.39 8.79 14.85
C GLY A 153 5.78 10.27 14.81
N LEU A 154 5.85 10.87 13.62
CA LEU A 154 6.10 12.30 13.47
C LEU A 154 4.98 13.16 14.03
N LEU A 155 3.73 12.68 13.98
CA LEU A 155 2.60 13.38 14.59
C LEU A 155 2.72 13.48 16.11
N ALA A 156 3.19 12.43 16.78
CA ALA A 156 3.44 12.44 18.21
C ALA A 156 4.56 13.43 18.61
N LEU A 157 5.49 13.69 17.71
CA LEU A 157 6.60 14.64 17.91
C LEU A 157 6.28 16.06 17.42
N LEU A 158 5.15 16.28 16.77
CA LEU A 158 4.73 17.58 16.21
C LEU A 158 4.82 18.76 17.17
N PRO A 159 4.47 18.65 18.47
CA PRO A 159 4.58 19.78 19.40
C PRO A 159 6.00 20.32 19.53
N SER A 160 7.01 19.47 19.26
CA SER A 160 8.44 19.81 19.38
C SER A 160 9.14 20.01 18.02
N LEU A 161 8.48 19.64 16.89
CA LEU A 161 9.05 19.73 15.54
C LEU A 161 8.50 20.92 14.76
N SER A 162 9.37 21.85 14.38
CA SER A 162 9.01 22.88 13.43
C SER A 162 8.92 22.30 12.00
N TRP A 163 8.12 22.96 11.14
CA TRP A 163 8.01 22.59 9.73
C TRP A 163 9.37 22.46 9.01
N PRO A 164 10.31 23.43 9.12
CA PRO A 164 11.63 23.28 8.51
C PRO A 164 12.40 22.07 9.03
N LEU A 165 12.40 21.85 10.34
CA LEU A 165 13.14 20.74 10.96
C LEU A 165 12.59 19.39 10.50
N LEU A 166 11.27 19.25 10.40
CA LEU A 166 10.61 18.04 9.90
C LEU A 166 11.12 17.68 8.50
N PHE A 167 11.06 18.65 7.57
CA PHE A 167 11.44 18.39 6.19
C PHE A 167 12.96 18.28 5.99
N LEU A 168 13.78 18.92 6.82
CA LEU A 168 15.24 18.72 6.83
C LEU A 168 15.61 17.30 7.31
N LEU A 169 14.95 16.78 8.33
CA LEU A 169 15.14 15.39 8.77
C LEU A 169 14.76 14.41 7.68
N LEU A 170 13.65 14.64 6.98
CA LEU A 170 13.26 13.82 5.83
C LEU A 170 14.28 13.92 4.70
N ALA A 171 14.76 15.12 4.37
CA ALA A 171 15.79 15.32 3.36
C ALA A 171 17.07 14.55 3.67
N ALA A 172 17.55 14.65 4.91
CA ALA A 172 18.73 13.91 5.39
C ALA A 172 18.51 12.38 5.29
N THR A 173 17.32 11.89 5.66
CA THR A 173 16.97 10.48 5.57
C THR A 173 16.99 9.99 4.12
N TYR A 174 16.43 10.77 3.17
CA TYR A 174 16.44 10.42 1.75
C TYR A 174 17.85 10.44 1.17
N TRP A 175 18.68 11.43 1.49
CA TRP A 175 20.06 11.49 0.99
C TRP A 175 20.92 10.36 1.55
N LEU A 176 20.76 10.02 2.84
CA LEU A 176 21.40 8.84 3.42
C LEU A 176 20.95 7.57 2.70
N ALA A 177 19.65 7.40 2.45
CA ALA A 177 19.12 6.24 1.73
C ALA A 177 19.64 6.18 0.29
N ALA A 178 19.75 7.31 -0.41
CA ALA A 178 20.32 7.38 -1.76
C ALA A 178 21.80 6.98 -1.77
N ALA A 179 22.58 7.45 -0.79
CA ALA A 179 23.99 7.08 -0.62
C ALA A 179 24.13 5.58 -0.33
N LEU A 180 23.31 5.02 0.56
CA LEU A 180 23.28 3.60 0.87
C LEU A 180 22.86 2.75 -0.33
N ALA A 181 21.86 3.17 -1.09
CA ALA A 181 21.45 2.50 -2.34
C ALA A 181 22.57 2.47 -3.37
N TRP A 182 23.34 3.57 -3.46
CA TRP A 182 24.50 3.63 -4.36
C TRP A 182 25.67 2.78 -3.87
N ALA A 183 25.91 2.71 -2.57
CA ALA A 183 27.03 1.97 -1.97
C ALA A 183 26.75 0.48 -1.81
N ALA A 184 25.48 0.03 -1.80
CA ALA A 184 25.12 -1.35 -1.50
C ALA A 184 25.69 -2.33 -2.53
N ALA A 185 26.59 -3.22 -2.09
CA ALA A 185 27.27 -4.19 -2.94
C ALA A 185 26.30 -5.14 -3.67
N ALA A 186 25.17 -5.51 -3.04
CA ALA A 186 24.15 -6.34 -3.65
C ALA A 186 23.49 -5.67 -4.86
N LEU A 187 23.29 -4.35 -4.82
CA LEU A 187 22.71 -3.59 -5.91
C LEU A 187 23.73 -3.29 -7.03
N GLN A 188 25.03 -3.35 -6.72
CA GLN A 188 26.09 -3.18 -7.73
C GLN A 188 26.16 -4.36 -8.69
N GLN A 189 25.71 -5.53 -8.26
CA GLN A 189 25.71 -6.76 -9.08
C GLN A 189 24.53 -6.83 -10.08
N LEU A 190 23.60 -5.88 -10.00
CA LEU A 190 22.50 -5.83 -10.97
C LEU A 190 23.05 -5.56 -12.39
N PRO A 191 22.65 -6.36 -13.36
CA PRO A 191 23.13 -6.20 -14.73
C PRO A 191 22.65 -4.86 -15.30
N TRP A 192 23.49 -4.22 -16.09
CA TRP A 192 23.08 -3.07 -16.90
C TRP A 192 21.99 -3.49 -17.88
N PRO A 193 21.00 -2.62 -18.16
CA PRO A 193 20.00 -2.88 -19.18
C PRO A 193 20.74 -3.17 -20.50
N GLN A 194 20.53 -4.36 -21.03
CA GLN A 194 20.90 -4.58 -22.42
C GLN A 194 19.84 -3.87 -23.27
N PRO A 195 20.25 -3.15 -24.34
CA PRO A 195 19.28 -2.62 -25.28
C PRO A 195 18.45 -3.80 -25.78
N SER A 196 17.23 -3.89 -25.30
CA SER A 196 16.33 -4.92 -25.80
C SER A 196 15.86 -4.47 -27.19
N GLU A 197 16.09 -5.27 -28.21
CA GLU A 197 15.53 -5.06 -29.55
C GLU A 197 14.00 -5.06 -29.52
N HIS A 198 13.41 -5.60 -28.44
CA HIS A 198 11.98 -5.67 -28.20
C HIS A 198 11.55 -4.55 -27.26
N THR A 199 11.34 -3.38 -27.82
CA THR A 199 10.56 -2.34 -27.17
C THR A 199 9.11 -2.82 -27.07
N PRO A 200 8.45 -2.81 -25.88
CA PRO A 200 7.03 -3.09 -25.81
C PRO A 200 6.32 -2.02 -26.64
N ARG A 201 5.89 -2.41 -27.82
CA ARG A 201 5.15 -1.50 -28.71
C ARG A 201 3.69 -1.47 -28.34
N HIS A 202 3.21 -2.53 -27.66
CA HIS A 202 1.80 -2.69 -27.33
C HIS A 202 1.60 -3.35 -25.96
N LEU A 203 0.48 -3.05 -25.31
CA LEU A 203 -0.01 -3.72 -24.10
C LEU A 203 -0.09 -5.25 -24.28
N GLN A 204 -0.26 -5.70 -25.52
CA GLN A 204 -0.29 -7.12 -25.89
C GLN A 204 0.99 -7.87 -25.51
N ASP A 205 2.17 -7.23 -25.63
CA ASP A 205 3.45 -7.85 -25.27
C ASP A 205 3.55 -8.15 -23.77
N LEU A 206 2.96 -7.27 -22.94
CA LEU A 206 2.89 -7.45 -21.49
C LEU A 206 1.89 -8.56 -21.11
N LEU A 207 0.75 -8.61 -21.79
CA LEU A 207 -0.29 -9.61 -21.55
C LEU A 207 0.09 -11.00 -22.08
N ALA A 208 1.05 -11.08 -23.01
CA ALA A 208 1.59 -12.34 -23.53
C ALA A 208 2.51 -13.08 -22.54
N VAL A 209 2.99 -12.40 -21.48
CA VAL A 209 3.78 -13.05 -20.42
C VAL A 209 2.90 -14.10 -19.70
N PRO A 210 3.39 -15.34 -19.54
CA PRO A 210 2.60 -16.41 -18.93
C PRO A 210 2.06 -16.04 -17.54
N GLY A 211 0.78 -16.27 -17.31
CA GLY A 211 0.11 -15.99 -16.04
C GLY A 211 -0.32 -14.53 -15.83
N THR A 212 0.07 -13.60 -16.70
CA THR A 212 -0.24 -12.17 -16.52
C THR A 212 -1.72 -11.89 -16.50
N LEU A 213 -2.49 -12.46 -17.43
CA LEU A 213 -3.92 -12.18 -17.56
C LEU A 213 -4.67 -12.59 -16.29
N TRP A 214 -4.37 -13.77 -15.77
CA TRP A 214 -4.93 -14.24 -14.51
C TRP A 214 -4.49 -13.38 -13.33
N THR A 215 -3.17 -13.10 -13.21
CA THR A 215 -2.63 -12.28 -12.11
C THR A 215 -3.23 -10.87 -12.15
N ALA A 216 -3.40 -10.28 -13.34
CA ALA A 216 -4.01 -8.96 -13.52
C ALA A 216 -5.47 -8.93 -13.05
N GLY A 217 -6.28 -9.92 -13.41
CA GLY A 217 -7.64 -10.09 -12.92
C GLY A 217 -7.67 -10.24 -11.39
N PHE A 218 -6.85 -11.15 -10.88
CA PHE A 218 -6.78 -11.43 -9.45
C PHE A 218 -6.36 -10.20 -8.62
N VAL A 219 -5.32 -9.45 -9.02
CA VAL A 219 -4.86 -8.28 -8.24
C VAL A 219 -5.86 -7.12 -8.29
N LEU A 220 -6.69 -7.05 -9.33
CA LEU A 220 -7.76 -6.06 -9.42
C LEU A 220 -8.91 -6.39 -8.47
N THR A 221 -9.20 -7.68 -8.24
CA THR A 221 -10.41 -8.15 -7.55
C THR A 221 -10.20 -8.50 -6.08
N TYR A 222 -9.00 -8.97 -5.68
CA TYR A 222 -8.78 -9.59 -4.37
C TYR A 222 -9.01 -8.68 -3.15
N LYS A 223 -9.03 -7.36 -3.35
CA LYS A 223 -9.29 -6.38 -2.28
C LYS A 223 -10.65 -5.70 -2.37
N LEU A 224 -11.45 -5.94 -3.40
CA LEU A 224 -12.69 -5.20 -3.63
C LEU A 224 -13.62 -5.22 -2.41
N GLY A 225 -13.95 -6.39 -1.90
CA GLY A 225 -14.83 -6.52 -0.74
C GLY A 225 -14.18 -6.03 0.56
N GLU A 226 -12.88 -6.36 0.78
CA GLU A 226 -12.15 -5.94 1.96
C GLU A 226 -12.06 -4.42 2.12
N GLN A 227 -11.68 -3.73 1.05
CA GLN A 227 -11.50 -2.28 1.09
C GLN A 227 -12.82 -1.54 1.29
N GLY A 228 -13.90 -2.05 0.69
CA GLY A 228 -15.24 -1.52 0.90
C GLY A 228 -15.69 -1.70 2.36
N ALA A 229 -15.65 -2.93 2.87
CA ALA A 229 -16.03 -3.23 4.24
C ALA A 229 -15.12 -2.55 5.26
N GLY A 230 -13.81 -2.57 5.06
CA GLY A 230 -12.83 -1.99 5.97
C GLY A 230 -12.95 -0.47 6.10
N SER A 231 -13.43 0.23 5.08
CA SER A 231 -13.66 1.67 5.14
C SER A 231 -14.95 2.03 5.90
N LEU A 232 -15.99 1.20 5.85
CA LEU A 232 -17.27 1.47 6.48
C LEU A 232 -17.42 0.88 7.88
N PHE A 233 -16.84 -0.29 8.15
CA PHE A 233 -17.06 -1.01 9.41
C PHE A 233 -16.75 -0.18 10.65
N PRO A 234 -15.60 0.55 10.75
CA PRO A 234 -15.32 1.40 11.90
C PRO A 234 -16.34 2.56 12.06
N LEU A 235 -16.82 3.11 10.96
CA LEU A 235 -17.82 4.20 10.97
C LEU A 235 -19.16 3.69 11.51
N LEU A 236 -19.59 2.52 11.07
CA LEU A 236 -20.84 1.90 11.55
C LEU A 236 -20.75 1.51 13.02
N LEU A 237 -19.59 1.04 13.49
CA LEU A 237 -19.39 0.81 14.92
C LEU A 237 -19.50 2.10 15.74
N LEU A 238 -19.02 3.23 15.19
CA LEU A 238 -19.16 4.55 15.82
C LEU A 238 -20.63 4.95 15.93
N ASP A 239 -21.43 4.76 14.87
CA ASP A 239 -22.86 5.03 14.84
C ASP A 239 -23.64 4.18 15.87
N HIS A 240 -23.15 2.97 16.19
CA HIS A 240 -23.70 2.08 17.22
C HIS A 240 -23.12 2.32 18.63
N GLY A 241 -22.45 3.46 18.85
CA GLY A 241 -22.00 3.90 20.16
C GLY A 241 -20.60 3.43 20.58
N ALA A 242 -19.78 2.93 19.66
CA ALA A 242 -18.38 2.67 19.98
C ALA A 242 -17.59 3.97 20.22
N SER A 243 -16.60 3.94 21.10
CA SER A 243 -15.75 5.09 21.38
C SER A 243 -14.85 5.45 20.20
N ALA A 244 -14.86 6.72 19.76
CA ALA A 244 -14.01 7.20 18.68
C ALA A 244 -12.51 7.06 19.00
N SER A 245 -12.11 7.26 20.26
CA SER A 245 -10.72 7.10 20.71
C SER A 245 -10.26 5.65 20.63
N GLU A 246 -11.11 4.71 21.02
CA GLU A 246 -10.82 3.28 20.95
C GLU A 246 -10.78 2.78 19.50
N LEU A 247 -11.76 3.16 18.69
CA LEU A 247 -11.75 2.82 17.26
C LEU A 247 -10.52 3.40 16.56
N GLY A 248 -10.12 4.63 16.87
CA GLY A 248 -8.89 5.23 16.36
C GLY A 248 -7.64 4.45 16.75
N LEU A 249 -7.55 3.96 17.98
CA LEU A 249 -6.46 3.12 18.45
C LEU A 249 -6.41 1.77 17.69
N TRP A 250 -7.54 1.07 17.61
CA TRP A 250 -7.60 -0.26 17.00
C TRP A 250 -7.56 -0.23 15.47
N SER A 251 -8.26 0.74 14.83
CA SER A 251 -8.21 0.91 13.37
C SER A 251 -6.90 1.54 12.88
N GLY A 252 -6.18 2.25 13.76
CA GLY A 252 -4.87 2.82 13.47
C GLY A 252 -3.74 1.85 13.86
N LEU A 253 -3.26 1.95 15.10
CA LEU A 253 -2.10 1.19 15.57
C LEU A 253 -2.35 -0.32 15.59
N GLY A 254 -3.52 -0.75 16.07
CA GLY A 254 -3.90 -2.16 16.11
C GLY A 254 -3.94 -2.78 14.71
N ALA A 255 -4.55 -2.10 13.77
CA ALA A 255 -4.64 -2.55 12.38
C ALA A 255 -3.25 -2.71 11.73
N VAL A 256 -2.36 -1.73 11.93
CA VAL A 256 -0.98 -1.79 11.40
C VAL A 256 -0.21 -2.94 12.04
N ALA A 257 -0.28 -3.09 13.37
CA ALA A 257 0.39 -4.18 14.09
C ALA A 257 -0.11 -5.56 13.64
N CYS A 258 -1.42 -5.76 13.56
CA CYS A 258 -2.03 -7.00 13.07
C CYS A 258 -1.64 -7.28 11.62
N SER A 259 -1.64 -6.26 10.77
CA SER A 259 -1.26 -6.40 9.36
C SER A 259 0.22 -6.74 9.18
N ILE A 260 1.12 -6.19 10.01
CA ILE A 260 2.54 -6.55 10.04
C ILE A 260 2.71 -7.99 10.49
N ALA A 261 2.02 -8.41 11.55
CA ALA A 261 2.06 -9.78 12.05
C ALA A 261 1.59 -10.78 10.98
N GLY A 262 0.47 -10.49 10.31
CA GLY A 262 -0.04 -11.31 9.20
C GLY A 262 0.93 -11.39 8.01
N SER A 263 1.52 -10.26 7.62
CA SER A 263 2.55 -10.21 6.56
C SER A 263 3.79 -11.03 6.94
N SER A 264 4.22 -10.95 8.18
CA SER A 264 5.37 -11.71 8.70
C SER A 264 5.08 -13.22 8.72
N LEU A 265 3.87 -13.62 9.12
CA LEU A 265 3.45 -15.02 9.05
C LEU A 265 3.42 -15.52 7.61
N GLY A 266 2.83 -14.75 6.67
CA GLY A 266 2.78 -15.10 5.26
C GLY A 266 4.19 -15.36 4.69
N GLY A 267 5.13 -14.46 4.97
CA GLY A 267 6.52 -14.64 4.55
C GLY A 267 7.22 -15.82 5.21
N ALA A 268 6.97 -16.07 6.49
CA ALA A 268 7.52 -17.22 7.20
C ALA A 268 7.01 -18.55 6.63
N LEU A 269 5.74 -18.63 6.23
CA LEU A 269 5.16 -19.80 5.57
C LEU A 269 5.76 -20.01 4.18
N LEU A 270 5.86 -18.94 3.38
CA LEU A 270 6.50 -18.99 2.06
C LEU A 270 7.98 -19.38 2.14
N ALA A 271 8.71 -18.89 3.16
CA ALA A 271 10.09 -19.29 3.41
C ALA A 271 10.24 -20.76 3.80
N ARG A 272 9.18 -21.40 4.30
CA ARG A 272 9.10 -22.83 4.57
C ARG A 272 8.61 -23.66 3.38
N HIS A 273 8.71 -23.10 2.19
CA HIS A 273 8.32 -23.73 0.93
C HIS A 273 6.82 -24.05 0.77
N TRP A 274 5.96 -23.34 1.51
CA TRP A 274 4.52 -23.40 1.23
C TRP A 274 4.26 -22.76 -0.13
N GLN A 275 3.42 -23.41 -0.91
CA GLN A 275 3.05 -22.88 -2.22
C GLN A 275 2.14 -21.64 -2.08
N PRO A 276 2.37 -20.57 -2.87
CA PRO A 276 1.62 -19.32 -2.73
C PRO A 276 0.12 -19.47 -2.99
N LEU A 277 -0.30 -20.22 -4.01
CA LEU A 277 -1.72 -20.33 -4.40
C LEU A 277 -2.57 -21.06 -3.35
N PRO A 278 -2.19 -22.24 -2.81
CA PRO A 278 -2.91 -22.87 -1.70
C PRO A 278 -2.96 -22.01 -0.44
N LEU A 279 -1.85 -21.33 -0.08
CA LEU A 279 -1.81 -20.41 1.06
C LEU A 279 -2.78 -19.25 0.86
N LEU A 280 -2.80 -18.67 -0.31
CA LEU A 280 -3.67 -17.56 -0.69
C LEU A 280 -5.15 -17.99 -0.63
N ARG A 281 -5.48 -19.18 -1.13
CA ARG A 281 -6.82 -19.75 -1.07
C ARG A 281 -7.31 -19.90 0.37
N SER A 282 -6.48 -20.50 1.24
CA SER A 282 -6.83 -20.69 2.65
C SER A 282 -7.02 -19.35 3.37
N ALA A 283 -6.14 -18.39 3.13
CA ALA A 283 -6.22 -17.05 3.73
C ALA A 283 -7.47 -16.28 3.27
N LEU A 284 -7.83 -16.37 1.98
CA LEU A 284 -9.03 -15.73 1.44
C LEU A 284 -10.32 -16.40 1.94
N GLN A 285 -10.33 -17.73 2.13
CA GLN A 285 -11.48 -18.44 2.73
C GLN A 285 -11.70 -17.98 4.17
N LEU A 286 -10.62 -17.91 4.98
CA LEU A 286 -10.70 -17.40 6.35
C LEU A 286 -11.17 -15.95 6.39
N ARG A 287 -10.69 -15.13 5.46
CA ARG A 287 -11.06 -13.73 5.35
C ARG A 287 -12.53 -13.54 4.95
N LEU A 288 -13.02 -14.33 4.01
CA LEU A 288 -14.44 -14.37 3.65
C LEU A 288 -15.32 -14.74 4.83
N GLY A 289 -14.93 -15.79 5.59
CA GLY A 289 -15.61 -16.19 6.83
C GLY A 289 -15.61 -15.07 7.88
N GLY A 290 -14.47 -14.38 8.08
CA GLY A 290 -14.38 -13.23 8.97
C GLY A 290 -15.28 -12.06 8.53
N LEU A 291 -15.38 -11.79 7.22
CA LEU A 291 -16.27 -10.76 6.69
C LEU A 291 -17.74 -11.15 6.84
N ALA A 292 -18.07 -12.44 6.68
CA ALA A 292 -19.42 -12.96 6.96
C ALA A 292 -19.79 -12.76 8.45
N CYS A 293 -18.85 -13.01 9.37
CA CYS A 293 -19.04 -12.73 10.79
C CYS A 293 -19.24 -11.22 11.07
N GLN A 294 -18.47 -10.34 10.42
CA GLN A 294 -18.68 -8.88 10.54
C GLN A 294 -20.05 -8.46 10.02
N THR A 295 -20.47 -9.01 8.88
CA THR A 295 -21.79 -8.76 8.31
C THR A 295 -22.88 -9.20 9.27
N ALA A 296 -22.79 -10.43 9.81
CA ALA A 296 -23.75 -10.94 10.80
C ALA A 296 -23.79 -10.08 12.09
N LEU A 297 -22.62 -9.60 12.52
CA LEU A 297 -22.52 -8.69 13.69
C LEU A 297 -23.27 -7.38 13.44
N LEU A 298 -23.14 -6.77 12.27
CA LEU A 298 -23.87 -5.55 11.92
C LEU A 298 -25.37 -5.77 11.87
N PHE A 299 -25.84 -6.85 11.27
CA PHE A 299 -27.27 -7.22 11.32
C PHE A 299 -27.77 -7.39 12.74
N HIS A 300 -26.94 -7.95 13.63
CA HIS A 300 -27.33 -8.11 15.03
C HIS A 300 -27.36 -6.76 15.77
N LEU A 301 -26.41 -5.85 15.48
CA LEU A 301 -26.38 -4.52 16.09
C LEU A 301 -27.60 -3.65 15.75
N ASP A 302 -28.24 -3.89 14.61
CA ASP A 302 -29.46 -3.21 14.21
C ASP A 302 -30.71 -3.76 14.96
N THR A 303 -30.59 -4.84 15.75
CA THR A 303 -31.71 -5.36 16.53
C THR A 303 -31.96 -4.50 17.78
N PRO A 304 -33.24 -4.29 18.17
CA PRO A 304 -33.57 -3.53 19.38
C PRO A 304 -32.91 -4.12 20.62
N GLY A 305 -32.19 -3.30 21.37
CA GLY A 305 -31.52 -3.69 22.62
C GLY A 305 -30.04 -4.12 22.43
N ALA A 306 -29.55 -4.27 21.23
CA ALA A 306 -28.12 -4.47 21.01
C ALA A 306 -27.34 -3.15 21.21
N SER A 307 -26.25 -3.19 21.95
CA SER A 307 -25.38 -2.04 22.18
C SER A 307 -23.91 -2.44 22.25
N LEU A 308 -23.04 -1.54 21.83
CA LEU A 308 -21.57 -1.65 21.95
C LEU A 308 -21.06 -1.03 23.28
N GLY A 309 -21.85 -1.10 24.36
CA GLY A 309 -21.47 -0.56 25.66
C GLY A 309 -20.14 -1.14 26.19
N PRO A 310 -19.48 -0.46 27.15
CA PRO A 310 -18.23 -0.92 27.73
C PRO A 310 -18.41 -2.31 28.35
N GLY A 311 -17.48 -3.25 28.03
CA GLY A 311 -17.51 -4.60 28.58
C GLY A 311 -18.47 -5.57 27.90
N THR A 312 -19.20 -5.18 26.85
CA THR A 312 -20.08 -6.09 26.12
C THR A 312 -19.28 -7.08 25.26
N MET A 313 -19.76 -8.31 25.16
CA MET A 313 -19.18 -9.35 24.32
C MET A 313 -19.19 -8.95 22.83
N LEU A 314 -20.23 -8.23 22.39
CA LEU A 314 -20.36 -7.69 21.03
C LEU A 314 -19.24 -6.71 20.69
N ARG A 315 -18.85 -5.84 21.60
CA ARG A 315 -17.73 -4.91 21.41
C ARG A 315 -16.41 -5.66 21.23
N GLY A 316 -16.16 -6.66 22.09
CA GLY A 316 -14.98 -7.51 21.96
C GLY A 316 -14.95 -8.26 20.63
N ALA A 317 -16.07 -8.79 20.18
CA ALA A 317 -16.20 -9.48 18.90
C ALA A 317 -15.94 -8.53 17.70
N ALA A 318 -16.46 -7.28 17.77
CA ALA A 318 -16.25 -6.29 16.74
C ALA A 318 -14.76 -5.91 16.59
N LEU A 319 -14.08 -5.63 17.70
CA LEU A 319 -12.66 -5.29 17.71
C LEU A 319 -11.78 -6.47 17.27
N LEU A 320 -12.09 -7.68 17.74
CA LEU A 320 -11.39 -8.89 17.34
C LEU A 320 -11.54 -9.15 15.84
N SER A 321 -12.76 -8.99 15.29
CA SER A 321 -13.01 -9.16 13.86
C SER A 321 -12.24 -8.15 13.02
N LEU A 322 -12.13 -6.90 13.47
CA LEU A 322 -11.34 -5.86 12.84
C LEU A 322 -9.85 -6.24 12.82
N CYS A 323 -9.29 -6.67 13.95
CA CYS A 323 -7.91 -7.12 14.05
C CYS A 323 -7.64 -8.33 13.14
N LEU A 324 -8.55 -9.31 13.12
CA LEU A 324 -8.45 -10.50 12.29
C LEU A 324 -8.44 -10.16 10.79
N GLN A 325 -9.31 -9.24 10.34
CA GLN A 325 -9.33 -8.80 8.95
C GLN A 325 -8.02 -8.13 8.54
N HIS A 326 -7.44 -7.27 9.39
CA HIS A 326 -6.14 -6.66 9.11
C HIS A 326 -4.99 -7.67 9.12
N PHE A 327 -5.02 -8.64 10.03
CA PHE A 327 -4.04 -9.73 10.07
C PHE A 327 -4.09 -10.57 8.78
N LEU A 328 -5.27 -11.05 8.40
CA LEU A 328 -5.48 -11.82 7.16
C LEU A 328 -5.16 -10.97 5.92
N GLY A 329 -5.52 -9.70 5.94
CA GLY A 329 -5.17 -8.74 4.89
C GLY A 329 -3.66 -8.59 4.70
N GLY A 330 -2.87 -8.61 5.78
CA GLY A 330 -1.41 -8.61 5.73
C GLY A 330 -0.86 -9.88 5.09
N LEU A 331 -1.34 -11.03 5.50
CA LEU A 331 -0.96 -12.34 4.97
C LEU A 331 -1.28 -12.46 3.46
N VAL A 332 -2.50 -12.09 3.07
CA VAL A 332 -2.95 -12.09 1.68
C VAL A 332 -2.10 -11.13 0.84
N THR A 333 -1.81 -9.93 1.33
CA THR A 333 -1.02 -8.93 0.60
C THR A 333 0.40 -9.45 0.31
N THR A 334 1.10 -10.00 1.32
CA THR A 334 2.46 -10.54 1.14
C THR A 334 2.48 -11.69 0.14
N THR A 335 1.49 -12.60 0.23
CA THR A 335 1.39 -13.74 -0.69
C THR A 335 1.05 -13.28 -2.12
N THR A 336 0.14 -12.32 -2.29
CA THR A 336 -0.22 -11.74 -3.58
C THR A 336 0.98 -11.05 -4.24
N PHE A 337 1.74 -10.26 -3.49
CA PHE A 337 2.93 -9.60 -4.02
C PHE A 337 4.01 -10.60 -4.42
N THR A 338 4.11 -11.74 -3.72
CA THR A 338 4.98 -12.84 -4.13
C THR A 338 4.55 -13.41 -5.48
N VAL A 339 3.25 -13.60 -5.73
CA VAL A 339 2.72 -14.05 -7.02
C VAL A 339 2.98 -13.01 -8.12
N MET A 340 2.72 -11.72 -7.85
CA MET A 340 2.98 -10.63 -8.80
C MET A 340 4.46 -10.57 -9.20
N MET A 341 5.36 -10.65 -8.22
CA MET A 341 6.80 -10.55 -8.44
C MET A 341 7.30 -11.78 -9.21
N HIS A 342 6.83 -12.98 -8.86
CA HIS A 342 7.14 -14.19 -9.59
C HIS A 342 6.66 -14.12 -11.05
N CYS A 343 5.43 -13.67 -11.30
CA CYS A 343 4.92 -13.46 -12.66
C CYS A 343 5.78 -12.46 -13.43
N SER A 344 6.23 -11.37 -12.80
CA SER A 344 7.08 -10.37 -13.44
C SER A 344 8.49 -10.86 -13.70
N GLN A 345 9.00 -11.84 -12.96
CA GLN A 345 10.28 -12.48 -13.24
C GLN A 345 10.26 -13.34 -14.53
N LEU A 346 9.07 -13.80 -14.96
CA LEU A 346 8.89 -14.52 -16.22
C LEU A 346 8.94 -13.59 -17.43
N ALA A 347 8.78 -12.29 -17.23
CA ALA A 347 8.91 -11.30 -18.30
C ALA A 347 10.39 -11.12 -18.70
N PRO A 348 10.68 -10.79 -19.98
CA PRO A 348 12.00 -10.38 -20.41
C PRO A 348 12.54 -9.23 -19.54
N ARG A 349 13.84 -9.23 -19.25
CA ARG A 349 14.46 -8.23 -18.35
C ARG A 349 14.14 -6.78 -18.72
N GLY A 350 14.11 -6.48 -20.03
CA GLY A 350 13.76 -5.15 -20.53
C GLY A 350 12.26 -4.80 -20.47
N LEU A 351 11.43 -5.62 -19.83
CA LEU A 351 9.98 -5.42 -19.62
C LEU A 351 9.57 -5.55 -18.16
N GLN A 352 10.46 -5.95 -17.26
CA GLN A 352 10.12 -6.29 -15.88
C GLN A 352 9.58 -5.09 -15.09
N ALA A 353 10.15 -3.90 -15.25
CA ALA A 353 9.66 -2.69 -14.61
C ALA A 353 8.24 -2.35 -15.10
N THR A 354 8.03 -2.37 -16.41
CA THR A 354 6.71 -2.07 -17.00
C THR A 354 5.69 -3.12 -16.61
N HIS A 355 6.05 -4.41 -16.64
CA HIS A 355 5.16 -5.51 -16.29
C HIS A 355 4.73 -5.46 -14.81
N TYR A 356 5.67 -5.31 -13.88
CA TYR A 356 5.35 -5.20 -12.46
C TYR A 356 4.54 -3.94 -12.17
N SER A 357 4.86 -2.82 -12.81
CA SER A 357 4.11 -1.57 -12.68
C SER A 357 2.67 -1.68 -13.20
N LEU A 358 2.43 -2.47 -14.24
CA LEU A 358 1.08 -2.78 -14.71
C LEU A 358 0.28 -3.50 -13.62
N LEU A 359 0.82 -4.59 -13.07
CA LEU A 359 0.17 -5.35 -12.00
C LEU A 359 -0.07 -4.51 -10.74
N ALA A 360 0.92 -3.72 -10.34
CA ALA A 360 0.83 -2.84 -9.18
C ALA A 360 -0.14 -1.67 -9.37
N THR A 361 -0.32 -1.18 -10.60
CA THR A 361 -1.34 -0.17 -10.92
C THR A 361 -2.74 -0.77 -10.84
N LEU A 362 -2.94 -1.98 -11.34
CA LEU A 362 -4.21 -2.70 -11.22
C LEU A 362 -4.55 -3.02 -9.76
N GLU A 363 -3.56 -3.42 -8.96
CA GLU A 363 -3.71 -3.62 -7.51
C GLU A 363 -4.17 -2.34 -6.81
N LEU A 364 -3.54 -1.22 -7.14
CA LEU A 364 -3.89 0.09 -6.59
C LEU A 364 -5.30 0.52 -6.98
N LEU A 365 -5.71 0.30 -8.23
CA LEU A 365 -7.09 0.56 -8.69
C LEU A 365 -8.10 -0.29 -7.93
N GLY A 366 -7.85 -1.60 -7.80
CA GLY A 366 -8.70 -2.52 -7.04
C GLY A 366 -8.81 -2.16 -5.55
N LYS A 367 -7.83 -1.47 -5.01
CA LYS A 367 -7.81 -0.95 -3.64
C LYS A 367 -8.55 0.38 -3.49
N LEU A 368 -8.36 1.32 -4.43
CA LEU A 368 -8.92 2.68 -4.33
C LEU A 368 -10.40 2.73 -4.67
N LEU A 369 -10.83 2.03 -5.72
CA LEU A 369 -12.21 2.08 -6.20
C LEU A 369 -13.25 1.73 -5.11
N PRO A 370 -13.15 0.59 -4.41
CA PRO A 370 -14.13 0.25 -3.39
C PRO A 370 -14.14 1.21 -2.20
N GLY A 371 -12.94 1.67 -1.79
CA GLY A 371 -12.83 2.61 -0.68
C GLY A 371 -13.49 3.97 -0.97
N THR A 372 -13.46 4.43 -2.22
CA THR A 372 -14.11 5.68 -2.63
C THR A 372 -15.62 5.52 -2.86
N LEU A 373 -16.05 4.36 -3.35
CA LEU A 373 -17.45 4.09 -3.68
C LEU A 373 -18.26 3.56 -2.49
N ALA A 374 -17.59 3.05 -1.44
CA ALA A 374 -18.25 2.42 -0.30
C ALA A 374 -19.27 3.36 0.37
N GLY A 375 -18.93 4.63 0.58
CA GLY A 375 -19.84 5.61 1.16
C GLY A 375 -21.08 5.83 0.29
N VAL A 376 -20.90 6.03 -1.01
CA VAL A 376 -22.03 6.23 -1.97
C VAL A 376 -22.91 4.99 -2.03
N LEU A 377 -22.33 3.79 -1.97
CA LEU A 377 -23.10 2.55 -1.93
C LEU A 377 -23.89 2.41 -0.62
N ALA A 378 -23.29 2.78 0.51
CA ALA A 378 -23.95 2.74 1.81
C ALA A 378 -25.09 3.76 1.90
N ASP A 379 -24.92 4.97 1.35
CA ASP A 379 -25.96 6.00 1.30
C ASP A 379 -27.13 5.59 0.41
N GLY A 380 -26.86 4.88 -0.70
CA GLY A 380 -27.88 4.46 -1.66
C GLY A 380 -28.59 3.16 -1.30
N LEU A 381 -27.88 2.16 -0.79
CA LEU A 381 -28.42 0.82 -0.51
C LEU A 381 -28.73 0.59 0.98
N GLY A 382 -28.18 1.42 1.84
CA GLY A 382 -28.12 1.16 3.28
C GLY A 382 -26.93 0.28 3.68
N PRO A 383 -26.51 0.31 4.98
CA PRO A 383 -25.28 -0.36 5.43
C PRO A 383 -25.35 -1.89 5.27
N ASN A 384 -26.45 -2.52 5.63
CA ASN A 384 -26.57 -3.99 5.62
C ASN A 384 -26.50 -4.59 4.22
N PRO A 385 -27.30 -4.13 3.21
CA PRO A 385 -27.16 -4.61 1.85
C PRO A 385 -25.79 -4.33 1.25
N CYS A 386 -25.16 -3.21 1.62
CA CYS A 386 -23.81 -2.85 1.19
C CYS A 386 -22.76 -3.89 1.65
N PHE A 387 -22.85 -4.35 2.90
CA PHE A 387 -21.98 -5.43 3.39
C PHE A 387 -22.26 -6.77 2.71
N GLY A 388 -23.50 -7.03 2.32
CA GLY A 388 -23.85 -8.17 1.45
C GLY A 388 -23.12 -8.10 0.09
N VAL A 389 -23.08 -6.93 -0.53
CA VAL A 389 -22.32 -6.71 -1.78
C VAL A 389 -20.83 -6.94 -1.57
N PHE A 390 -20.23 -6.42 -0.49
CA PHE A 390 -18.81 -6.64 -0.19
C PHE A 390 -18.49 -8.10 0.07
N LEU A 391 -19.40 -8.85 0.69
CA LEU A 391 -19.26 -10.30 0.89
C LEU A 391 -19.21 -11.04 -0.45
N VAL A 392 -20.10 -10.71 -1.39
CA VAL A 392 -20.09 -11.27 -2.75
C VAL A 392 -18.81 -10.90 -3.49
N LEU A 393 -18.38 -9.63 -3.43
CA LEU A 393 -17.13 -9.19 -4.05
C LEU A 393 -15.91 -9.89 -3.45
N SER A 394 -15.92 -10.22 -2.16
CA SER A 394 -14.85 -10.99 -1.50
C SER A 394 -14.82 -12.47 -1.89
N ALA A 395 -15.87 -13.00 -2.48
CA ALA A 395 -15.90 -14.37 -3.00
C ALA A 395 -15.29 -14.47 -4.42
N LEU A 396 -15.23 -13.37 -5.20
CA LEU A 396 -14.70 -13.37 -6.57
C LEU A 396 -13.28 -13.89 -6.66
N PRO A 397 -12.30 -13.44 -5.85
CA PRO A 397 -10.92 -13.93 -5.94
C PRO A 397 -10.78 -15.42 -5.59
N LEU A 398 -11.67 -15.97 -4.79
CA LEU A 398 -11.72 -17.42 -4.56
C LEU A 398 -12.15 -18.18 -5.79
N LEU A 399 -13.14 -17.66 -6.53
CA LEU A 399 -13.58 -18.25 -7.80
C LEU A 399 -12.44 -18.21 -8.83
N GLU A 400 -11.73 -17.09 -8.94
CA GLU A 400 -10.57 -16.94 -9.83
C GLU A 400 -9.45 -17.93 -9.49
N LEU A 401 -9.17 -18.17 -8.19
CA LEU A 401 -8.20 -19.17 -7.77
C LEU A 401 -8.64 -20.62 -8.10
N TYR A 402 -9.93 -20.90 -8.05
CA TYR A 402 -10.45 -22.20 -8.47
C TYR A 402 -10.28 -22.43 -9.97
N LEU A 403 -10.54 -21.40 -10.78
CA LEU A 403 -10.37 -21.45 -12.23
C LEU A 403 -8.90 -21.58 -12.63
N ALA A 404 -7.99 -20.89 -11.91
CA ALA A 404 -6.55 -20.93 -12.17
C ALA A 404 -5.95 -22.33 -11.95
N THR A 405 -6.36 -23.03 -10.89
CA THR A 405 -5.87 -24.39 -10.62
C THR A 405 -6.28 -25.39 -11.69
N SER A 406 -7.33 -25.12 -12.47
CA SER A 406 -7.74 -25.93 -13.62
C SER A 406 -6.98 -25.62 -14.91
N THR A 407 -6.32 -24.47 -15.00
CA THR A 407 -5.60 -24.03 -16.21
C THR A 407 -4.06 -24.05 -16.08
N LEU A 408 -3.54 -24.09 -14.85
CA LEU A 408 -2.10 -24.12 -14.54
C LEU A 408 -1.62 -25.50 -14.03
N GLY A 409 -2.50 -26.46 -13.85
CA GLY A 409 -2.22 -27.88 -13.61
C GLY A 409 -2.35 -28.66 -14.89
#